data_0901ac5f8bfffb50824446afd01f7ec0
#
_entry.id   0901ac5f8bfffb50824446afd01f7ec0
#
_cell.length_a   1.000
_cell.length_b   1.000
_cell.length_c   1.000
_cell.angle_alpha   90.00
_cell.angle_beta   90.00
_cell.angle_gamma   90.00
#
_symmetry.space_group_name_H-M   'P 1'
#
loop_
_entity.id
_entity.type
_entity.pdbx_description
1 polymer ?
#
loop_
_entity_poly.entity_id
_entity_poly.type
_entity_poly.pdbx_seq_one_letter_code
_entity_poly.pdbx_strand_id
1 'polypeptide(L)'
;MQLSTQFDFDVINNIKSEGVNSSLYMVKDLQVGSKFILKQIDKKGLKEPERYFEESKKIYKLKHPNIMEIHSASYDNEYIYITMPYLKNGSLQHLIENQNLTLRQIIKYSLDFLSAIYYVHENNIVHCDIKPNNILISNEGSAILTDFGSALYLNNLGNARLKNVYYKHIAPEQCTNSTINKKIDIYQIGTTLYRLCNGNEEYNKQARRYKDLNSLKIACAKGKFPIRKKYLPHIPKEMINIIEKCINVNTYDRYDNVLQIMNDISSINTHLDWYYNKENEEKFTWTLNTNDNYINIMLLKVGTMWEIIDGYRESLYVETKAKGYRAIRDIIKKYEKIALL
;
A
#
# COMPACT_ATOMS: atom_id res chain seq x y z
N MET A 1 -4.11 -40.77 -16.49
CA MET A 1 -4.46 -41.31 -15.17
C MET A 1 -4.76 -40.14 -14.26
N GLN A 2 -5.94 -40.05 -13.65
CA GLN A 2 -6.32 -39.04 -12.68
C GLN A 2 -6.19 -39.64 -11.27
N LEU A 3 -5.45 -38.98 -10.35
CA LEU A 3 -5.32 -39.39 -8.98
C LEU A 3 -5.99 -38.34 -8.10
N SER A 4 -6.72 -38.80 -7.08
CA SER A 4 -7.25 -37.93 -6.01
C SER A 4 -6.40 -38.15 -4.76
N THR A 5 -6.11 -37.06 -4.04
CA THR A 5 -5.39 -37.10 -2.77
C THR A 5 -6.14 -36.25 -1.76
N GLN A 6 -5.93 -36.53 -0.48
CA GLN A 6 -6.47 -35.79 0.63
C GLN A 6 -5.34 -35.02 1.33
N PHE A 7 -5.61 -33.82 1.79
CA PHE A 7 -4.71 -33.01 2.59
C PHE A 7 -5.33 -32.81 3.98
N ASP A 8 -4.57 -33.11 5.02
CA ASP A 8 -4.98 -32.94 6.40
C ASP A 8 -4.19 -31.82 7.06
N PHE A 9 -4.89 -30.82 7.62
CA PHE A 9 -4.31 -29.63 8.21
C PHE A 9 -4.82 -29.40 9.62
N ASP A 10 -3.92 -29.05 10.54
CA ASP A 10 -4.28 -28.47 11.81
C ASP A 10 -4.41 -26.96 11.70
N VAL A 11 -5.55 -26.40 12.08
CA VAL A 11 -5.73 -24.95 12.17
C VAL A 11 -5.04 -24.44 13.43
N ILE A 12 -3.98 -23.63 13.24
CA ILE A 12 -3.24 -23.00 14.34
C ILE A 12 -3.96 -21.72 14.80
N ASN A 13 -4.26 -20.83 13.85
CA ASN A 13 -4.89 -19.53 14.13
C ASN A 13 -5.82 -19.11 12.99
N ASN A 14 -6.88 -18.38 13.35
CA ASN A 14 -7.67 -17.62 12.38
C ASN A 14 -7.04 -16.22 12.20
N ILE A 15 -6.76 -15.84 10.96
CA ILE A 15 -6.20 -14.54 10.62
C ILE A 15 -7.35 -13.63 10.18
N LYS A 16 -7.48 -12.46 10.83
CA LYS A 16 -8.49 -11.47 10.42
C LYS A 16 -8.28 -11.07 8.97
N SER A 17 -9.25 -11.34 8.10
CA SER A 17 -9.29 -10.88 6.72
C SER A 17 -10.34 -9.78 6.54
N GLU A 18 -10.11 -8.86 5.59
CA GLU A 18 -11.10 -7.86 5.20
C GLU A 18 -12.06 -8.40 4.13
N GLY A 19 -11.88 -9.63 3.66
CA GLY A 19 -12.70 -10.27 2.63
C GLY A 19 -14.08 -10.67 3.16
N VAL A 20 -15.14 -10.25 2.46
CA VAL A 20 -16.55 -10.54 2.87
C VAL A 20 -16.88 -12.03 2.77
N ASN A 21 -16.30 -12.74 1.78
CA ASN A 21 -16.62 -14.14 1.47
C ASN A 21 -15.42 -15.07 1.65
N SER A 22 -14.39 -14.67 2.39
CA SER A 22 -13.20 -15.49 2.60
C SER A 22 -12.68 -15.41 4.02
N SER A 23 -12.19 -16.54 4.53
CA SER A 23 -11.49 -16.66 5.81
C SER A 23 -10.04 -17.07 5.56
N LEU A 24 -9.12 -16.53 6.35
CA LEU A 24 -7.70 -16.89 6.32
C LEU A 24 -7.32 -17.63 7.58
N TYR A 25 -6.65 -18.76 7.41
CA TYR A 25 -6.16 -19.58 8.52
C TYR A 25 -4.67 -19.79 8.37
N MET A 26 -3.94 -19.68 9.49
CA MET A 26 -2.62 -20.28 9.59
C MET A 26 -2.81 -21.73 9.93
N VAL A 27 -2.30 -22.61 9.09
CA VAL A 27 -2.43 -24.07 9.24
C VAL A 27 -1.07 -24.74 9.26
N LYS A 28 -1.03 -25.93 9.85
CA LYS A 28 0.12 -26.82 9.81
C LYS A 28 -0.27 -28.07 9.03
N ASP A 29 0.52 -28.40 8.02
CA ASP A 29 0.43 -29.65 7.28
C ASP A 29 0.84 -30.81 8.19
N LEU A 30 -0.01 -31.81 8.34
CA LEU A 30 0.24 -32.96 9.21
C LEU A 30 1.26 -33.94 8.60
N GLN A 31 1.45 -33.93 7.30
CA GLN A 31 2.33 -34.84 6.60
C GLN A 31 3.79 -34.35 6.60
N VAL A 32 4.00 -33.06 6.29
CA VAL A 32 5.35 -32.48 6.20
C VAL A 32 5.69 -31.53 7.35
N GLY A 33 4.73 -31.21 8.23
CA GLY A 33 4.92 -30.38 9.41
C GLY A 33 5.14 -28.88 9.13
N SER A 34 5.01 -28.42 7.88
CA SER A 34 5.21 -27.04 7.49
C SER A 34 4.00 -26.18 7.80
N LYS A 35 4.23 -24.87 8.04
CA LYS A 35 3.17 -23.88 8.25
C LYS A 35 2.93 -23.09 6.97
N PHE A 36 1.65 -22.87 6.64
CA PHE A 36 1.25 -22.03 5.52
C PHE A 36 -0.11 -21.36 5.78
N ILE A 37 -0.52 -20.51 4.86
CA ILE A 37 -1.82 -19.85 4.88
C ILE A 37 -2.78 -20.63 4.02
N LEU A 38 -3.95 -20.94 4.60
CA LEU A 38 -5.11 -21.48 3.91
C LEU A 38 -6.16 -20.36 3.76
N LYS A 39 -6.44 -19.97 2.54
CA LYS A 39 -7.57 -19.07 2.20
C LYS A 39 -8.76 -19.93 1.83
N GLN A 40 -9.80 -19.88 2.64
CA GLN A 40 -11.09 -20.54 2.41
C GLN A 40 -12.08 -19.52 1.86
N ILE A 41 -12.73 -19.83 0.74
CA ILE A 41 -13.65 -18.93 0.04
C ILE A 41 -15.01 -19.65 -0.07
N ASP A 42 -16.07 -19.01 0.44
CA ASP A 42 -17.42 -19.54 0.40
C ASP A 42 -17.99 -19.47 -1.04
N LYS A 43 -18.40 -20.63 -1.58
CA LYS A 43 -19.00 -20.73 -2.92
C LYS A 43 -20.38 -20.07 -3.00
N LYS A 44 -21.14 -20.00 -1.87
CA LYS A 44 -22.46 -19.34 -1.84
C LYS A 44 -22.38 -17.85 -2.19
N GLY A 45 -21.23 -17.22 -1.93
CA GLY A 45 -20.96 -15.82 -2.30
C GLY A 45 -20.54 -15.62 -3.75
N LEU A 46 -20.29 -16.69 -4.52
CA LEU A 46 -19.81 -16.64 -5.89
C LEU A 46 -20.97 -16.92 -6.87
N LYS A 47 -21.22 -15.99 -7.80
CA LYS A 47 -22.24 -16.19 -8.84
C LYS A 47 -21.88 -17.34 -9.82
N GLU A 48 -20.61 -17.56 -10.06
CA GLU A 48 -20.06 -18.54 -11.01
C GLU A 48 -18.78 -19.18 -10.42
N PRO A 49 -18.86 -20.19 -9.53
CA PRO A 49 -17.70 -20.79 -8.89
C PRO A 49 -16.69 -21.40 -9.87
N GLU A 50 -17.18 -22.00 -10.97
CA GLU A 50 -16.33 -22.60 -12.00
C GLU A 50 -15.47 -21.56 -12.73
N ARG A 51 -16.04 -20.39 -12.99
CA ARG A 51 -15.32 -19.26 -13.59
C ARG A 51 -14.26 -18.69 -12.67
N TYR A 52 -14.49 -18.72 -11.37
CA TYR A 52 -13.48 -18.32 -10.39
C TYR A 52 -12.22 -19.19 -10.50
N PHE A 53 -12.36 -20.49 -10.74
CA PHE A 53 -11.24 -21.38 -10.96
C PHE A 53 -10.48 -21.08 -12.27
N GLU A 54 -11.19 -20.78 -13.34
CA GLU A 54 -10.54 -20.42 -14.60
C GLU A 54 -9.76 -19.11 -14.51
N GLU A 55 -10.30 -18.13 -13.79
CA GLU A 55 -9.60 -16.87 -13.50
C GLU A 55 -8.40 -17.13 -12.57
N SER A 56 -8.56 -17.96 -11.53
CA SER A 56 -7.48 -18.34 -10.61
C SER A 56 -6.36 -19.14 -11.28
N LYS A 57 -6.67 -20.05 -12.22
CA LYS A 57 -5.67 -20.78 -13.01
C LYS A 57 -4.75 -19.85 -13.80
N LYS A 58 -5.29 -18.75 -14.33
CA LYS A 58 -4.51 -17.79 -15.11
C LYS A 58 -3.59 -16.99 -14.21
N ILE A 59 -4.07 -16.57 -13.02
CA ILE A 59 -3.29 -15.87 -12.01
C ILE A 59 -2.21 -16.79 -11.43
N TYR A 60 -2.53 -18.06 -11.20
CA TYR A 60 -1.57 -19.08 -10.76
C TYR A 60 -0.36 -19.22 -11.70
N LYS A 61 -0.52 -18.89 -12.98
CA LYS A 61 0.58 -18.91 -13.96
C LYS A 61 1.49 -17.69 -13.88
N LEU A 62 1.10 -16.64 -13.14
CA LEU A 62 1.94 -15.48 -12.93
C LEU A 62 3.10 -15.85 -11.97
N LYS A 63 4.28 -16.01 -12.52
CA LYS A 63 5.50 -16.27 -11.74
C LYS A 63 6.38 -15.03 -11.74
N HIS A 64 6.48 -14.39 -10.58
CA HIS A 64 7.30 -13.19 -10.40
C HIS A 64 7.79 -13.12 -8.95
N PRO A 65 9.03 -12.71 -8.67
CA PRO A 65 9.59 -12.70 -7.31
C PRO A 65 8.80 -11.86 -6.31
N ASN A 66 8.08 -10.84 -6.78
CA ASN A 66 7.26 -9.95 -5.95
C ASN A 66 5.75 -10.25 -6.06
N ILE A 67 5.35 -11.42 -6.55
CA ILE A 67 3.96 -11.90 -6.53
C ILE A 67 3.88 -13.11 -5.60
N MET A 68 2.82 -13.16 -4.76
CA MET A 68 2.57 -14.29 -3.87
C MET A 68 2.39 -15.58 -4.67
N GLU A 69 3.23 -16.56 -4.36
CA GLU A 69 3.11 -17.89 -4.93
C GLU A 69 1.91 -18.63 -4.34
N ILE A 70 1.17 -19.33 -5.18
CA ILE A 70 0.10 -20.25 -4.76
C ILE A 70 0.67 -21.66 -4.79
N HIS A 71 0.69 -22.36 -3.66
CA HIS A 71 1.15 -23.73 -3.57
C HIS A 71 0.15 -24.71 -4.18
N SER A 72 -1.11 -24.61 -3.80
CA SER A 72 -2.19 -25.44 -4.34
C SER A 72 -3.54 -24.74 -4.29
N ALA A 73 -4.46 -25.22 -5.10
CA ALA A 73 -5.88 -24.86 -5.05
C ALA A 73 -6.72 -26.14 -5.13
N SER A 74 -7.68 -26.25 -4.22
CA SER A 74 -8.62 -27.37 -4.14
C SER A 74 -10.01 -26.88 -3.81
N TYR A 75 -11.02 -27.75 -3.86
CA TYR A 75 -12.38 -27.40 -3.49
C TYR A 75 -13.18 -28.62 -3.04
N ASP A 76 -14.16 -28.38 -2.21
CA ASP A 76 -15.24 -29.31 -1.89
C ASP A 76 -16.60 -28.77 -2.37
N ASN A 77 -17.70 -29.26 -1.83
CA ASN A 77 -19.04 -28.83 -2.21
C ASN A 77 -19.35 -27.37 -1.78
N GLU A 78 -18.75 -26.87 -0.70
CA GLU A 78 -19.11 -25.60 -0.07
C GLU A 78 -18.02 -24.52 -0.29
N TYR A 79 -16.75 -24.91 -0.33
CA TYR A 79 -15.61 -24.00 -0.31
C TYR A 79 -14.60 -24.22 -1.41
N ILE A 80 -13.83 -23.16 -1.66
CA ILE A 80 -12.59 -23.19 -2.43
C ILE A 80 -11.46 -22.92 -1.44
N TYR A 81 -10.39 -23.69 -1.54
CA TYR A 81 -9.21 -23.60 -0.70
C TYR A 81 -7.99 -23.24 -1.54
N ILE A 82 -7.25 -22.20 -1.10
CA ILE A 82 -6.00 -21.79 -1.73
C ILE A 82 -4.92 -21.78 -0.64
N THR A 83 -3.82 -22.49 -0.90
CA THR A 83 -2.68 -22.51 0.02
C THR A 83 -1.54 -21.65 -0.50
N MET A 84 -0.87 -20.91 0.40
CA MET A 84 0.21 -20.00 0.09
C MET A 84 1.22 -19.91 1.25
N PRO A 85 2.48 -19.47 1.00
CA PRO A 85 3.47 -19.31 2.05
C PRO A 85 2.99 -18.44 3.21
N TYR A 86 3.40 -18.80 4.43
CA TYR A 86 3.25 -17.92 5.58
C TYR A 86 4.43 -16.94 5.66
N LEU A 87 4.16 -15.66 5.56
CA LEU A 87 5.14 -14.58 5.67
C LEU A 87 5.03 -13.93 7.07
N LYS A 88 6.02 -14.17 7.92
CA LYS A 88 6.00 -13.76 9.35
C LYS A 88 6.03 -12.25 9.57
N ASN A 89 6.55 -11.48 8.60
CA ASN A 89 6.69 -10.04 8.71
C ASN A 89 5.37 -9.28 8.44
N GLY A 90 4.28 -10.00 8.09
CA GLY A 90 2.97 -9.41 7.88
C GLY A 90 2.88 -8.51 6.64
N SER A 91 1.94 -7.57 6.65
CA SER A 91 1.68 -6.66 5.54
C SER A 91 2.31 -5.28 5.74
N LEU A 92 2.45 -4.50 4.65
CA LEU A 92 2.81 -3.08 4.74
C LEU A 92 1.81 -2.30 5.61
N GLN A 93 0.53 -2.71 5.65
CA GLN A 93 -0.45 -2.15 6.56
C GLN A 93 -0.02 -2.32 8.02
N HIS A 94 0.31 -3.56 8.41
CA HIS A 94 0.79 -3.85 9.76
C HIS A 94 2.06 -3.06 10.08
N LEU A 95 2.97 -2.96 9.13
CA LEU A 95 4.22 -2.22 9.31
C LEU A 95 3.98 -0.73 9.60
N ILE A 96 3.15 -0.05 8.77
CA ILE A 96 2.87 1.39 8.94
C ILE A 96 1.88 1.72 10.06
N GLU A 97 1.28 0.72 10.69
CA GLU A 97 0.50 0.87 11.92
C GLU A 97 1.39 0.89 13.17
N ASN A 98 2.54 0.22 13.10
CA ASN A 98 3.46 0.07 14.22
C ASN A 98 4.66 1.03 14.15
N GLN A 99 5.02 1.52 12.96
CA GLN A 99 6.16 2.44 12.78
C GLN A 99 6.01 3.33 11.56
N ASN A 100 6.72 4.45 11.56
CA ASN A 100 6.91 5.24 10.36
C ASN A 100 8.07 4.70 9.55
N LEU A 101 8.00 4.83 8.23
CA LEU A 101 9.05 4.38 7.31
C LEU A 101 9.94 5.55 6.91
N THR A 102 11.24 5.29 6.74
CA THR A 102 12.11 6.23 6.02
C THR A 102 11.76 6.23 4.54
N LEU A 103 12.12 7.31 3.83
CA LEU A 103 11.88 7.38 2.39
C LEU A 103 12.61 6.25 1.64
N ARG A 104 13.82 5.86 2.08
CA ARG A 104 14.56 4.72 1.53
C ARG A 104 13.75 3.42 1.60
N GLN A 105 13.13 3.14 2.74
CA GLN A 105 12.26 1.97 2.92
C GLN A 105 11.01 2.05 2.03
N ILE A 106 10.39 3.24 1.94
CA ILE A 106 9.24 3.47 1.06
C ILE A 106 9.60 3.19 -0.40
N ILE A 107 10.74 3.74 -0.88
CA ILE A 107 11.23 3.51 -2.24
C ILE A 107 11.47 2.02 -2.49
N LYS A 108 12.19 1.34 -1.59
CA LYS A 108 12.48 -0.10 -1.70
C LYS A 108 11.21 -0.92 -1.87
N TYR A 109 10.27 -0.81 -0.92
CA TYR A 109 9.03 -1.57 -1.00
C TYR A 109 8.18 -1.19 -2.22
N SER A 110 8.23 0.09 -2.61
CA SER A 110 7.50 0.57 -3.78
C SER A 110 8.02 -0.06 -5.06
N LEU A 111 9.32 -0.08 -5.28
CA LEU A 111 9.91 -0.70 -6.47
C LEU A 111 9.59 -2.20 -6.54
N ASP A 112 9.60 -2.90 -5.40
CA ASP A 112 9.24 -4.32 -5.34
C ASP A 112 7.79 -4.56 -5.81
N PHE A 113 6.79 -3.93 -5.19
CA PHE A 113 5.40 -4.19 -5.57
C PHE A 113 5.03 -3.55 -6.93
N LEU A 114 5.66 -2.46 -7.34
CA LEU A 114 5.48 -1.88 -8.67
C LEU A 114 6.00 -2.82 -9.77
N SER A 115 7.12 -3.52 -9.54
CA SER A 115 7.64 -4.54 -10.44
C SER A 115 6.60 -5.67 -10.64
N ALA A 116 5.95 -6.11 -9.56
CA ALA A 116 4.84 -7.07 -9.64
C ALA A 116 3.67 -6.54 -10.45
N ILE A 117 3.22 -5.29 -10.20
CA ILE A 117 2.08 -4.69 -10.91
C ILE A 117 2.42 -4.47 -12.39
N TYR A 118 3.64 -4.05 -12.71
CA TYR A 118 4.10 -3.93 -14.08
C TYR A 118 3.97 -5.27 -14.82
N TYR A 119 4.47 -6.36 -14.21
CA TYR A 119 4.35 -7.71 -14.76
C TYR A 119 2.87 -8.15 -14.93
N VAL A 120 2.00 -7.85 -13.98
CA VAL A 120 0.55 -8.11 -14.05
C VAL A 120 -0.07 -7.37 -15.24
N HIS A 121 0.29 -6.10 -15.43
CA HIS A 121 -0.20 -5.26 -16.52
C HIS A 121 0.28 -5.75 -17.91
N GLU A 122 1.52 -6.26 -18.01
CA GLU A 122 2.02 -6.85 -19.27
C GLU A 122 1.30 -8.13 -19.63
N ASN A 123 0.71 -8.83 -18.66
CA ASN A 123 -0.18 -9.99 -18.88
C ASN A 123 -1.66 -9.61 -19.10
N ASN A 124 -1.95 -8.34 -19.41
CA ASN A 124 -3.31 -7.82 -19.63
C ASN A 124 -4.26 -8.04 -18.44
N ILE A 125 -3.74 -7.98 -17.24
CA ILE A 125 -4.50 -8.07 -15.99
C ILE A 125 -4.45 -6.72 -15.27
N VAL A 126 -5.55 -6.33 -14.61
CA VAL A 126 -5.59 -5.26 -13.61
C VAL A 126 -5.89 -5.87 -12.25
N HIS A 127 -5.19 -5.42 -11.23
CA HIS A 127 -5.32 -5.98 -9.88
C HIS A 127 -6.59 -5.51 -9.16
N CYS A 128 -6.96 -4.25 -9.33
CA CYS A 128 -8.17 -3.59 -8.80
C CYS A 128 -8.27 -3.45 -7.28
N ASP A 129 -7.31 -3.94 -6.50
CA ASP A 129 -7.31 -3.84 -5.03
C ASP A 129 -5.89 -3.64 -4.45
N ILE A 130 -5.12 -2.70 -5.03
CA ILE A 130 -3.78 -2.37 -4.55
C ILE A 130 -3.91 -1.50 -3.30
N LYS A 131 -3.46 -2.02 -2.17
CA LYS A 131 -3.47 -1.37 -0.86
C LYS A 131 -2.41 -1.98 0.06
N PRO A 132 -1.96 -1.29 1.13
CA PRO A 132 -0.94 -1.82 2.03
C PRO A 132 -1.27 -3.18 2.65
N ASN A 133 -2.56 -3.54 2.82
CA ASN A 133 -2.98 -4.85 3.30
C ASN A 133 -2.65 -5.99 2.33
N ASN A 134 -2.69 -5.70 1.03
CA ASN A 134 -2.46 -6.68 -0.04
C ASN A 134 -1.00 -6.69 -0.52
N ILE A 135 -0.10 -6.10 0.25
CA ILE A 135 1.34 -6.12 0.01
C ILE A 135 1.99 -6.66 1.28
N LEU A 136 2.47 -7.90 1.23
CA LEU A 136 3.12 -8.57 2.35
C LEU A 136 4.64 -8.37 2.28
N ILE A 137 5.31 -8.60 3.41
CA ILE A 137 6.77 -8.50 3.50
C ILE A 137 7.34 -9.90 3.62
N SER A 138 8.18 -10.31 2.68
CA SER A 138 8.86 -11.59 2.70
C SER A 138 9.82 -11.70 3.89
N ASN A 139 10.30 -12.91 4.16
CA ASN A 139 11.28 -13.12 5.24
C ASN A 139 12.60 -12.39 4.97
N GLU A 140 12.94 -12.16 3.70
CA GLU A 140 14.12 -11.44 3.20
C GLU A 140 13.90 -9.93 3.13
N GLY A 141 12.70 -9.45 3.47
CA GLY A 141 12.35 -8.04 3.52
C GLY A 141 11.98 -7.42 2.17
N SER A 142 11.52 -8.20 1.20
CA SER A 142 10.97 -7.72 -0.07
C SER A 142 9.45 -7.59 0.01
N ALA A 143 8.86 -6.64 -0.73
CA ALA A 143 7.41 -6.51 -0.81
C ALA A 143 6.82 -7.49 -1.84
N ILE A 144 5.78 -8.22 -1.42
CA ILE A 144 5.11 -9.27 -2.18
C ILE A 144 3.64 -8.89 -2.38
N LEU A 145 3.22 -8.70 -3.62
CA LEU A 145 1.82 -8.44 -3.99
C LEU A 145 0.99 -9.71 -3.82
N THR A 146 -0.18 -9.59 -3.18
CA THR A 146 -1.08 -10.72 -2.91
C THR A 146 -2.54 -10.32 -3.13
N ASP A 147 -3.44 -11.29 -3.00
CA ASP A 147 -4.89 -11.15 -3.10
C ASP A 147 -5.42 -10.64 -4.43
N PHE A 148 -5.36 -11.51 -5.43
CA PHE A 148 -5.89 -11.29 -6.76
C PHE A 148 -7.41 -11.56 -6.88
N GLY A 149 -8.14 -11.63 -5.77
CA GLY A 149 -9.59 -11.89 -5.75
C GLY A 149 -10.44 -10.85 -6.48
N SER A 150 -9.89 -9.64 -6.68
CA SER A 150 -10.52 -8.55 -7.44
C SER A 150 -9.94 -8.37 -8.85
N ALA A 151 -8.92 -9.15 -9.22
CA ALA A 151 -8.22 -8.97 -10.48
C ALA A 151 -9.08 -9.32 -11.69
N LEU A 152 -8.93 -8.55 -12.77
CA LEU A 152 -9.71 -8.68 -13.99
C LEU A 152 -8.80 -8.74 -15.22
N TYR A 153 -9.19 -9.56 -16.19
CA TYR A 153 -8.56 -9.56 -17.51
C TYR A 153 -9.09 -8.40 -18.35
N LEU A 154 -8.17 -7.71 -19.00
CA LEU A 154 -8.51 -6.71 -19.99
C LEU A 154 -8.84 -7.38 -21.34
N ASN A 155 -9.86 -6.85 -22.00
CA ASN A 155 -10.17 -7.24 -23.39
C ASN A 155 -9.14 -6.61 -24.36
N ASN A 156 -9.30 -6.91 -25.65
CA ASN A 156 -8.39 -6.41 -26.71
C ASN A 156 -8.35 -4.88 -26.84
N LEU A 157 -9.32 -4.18 -26.25
CA LEU A 157 -9.37 -2.71 -26.17
C LEU A 157 -8.73 -2.16 -24.88
N GLY A 158 -8.12 -3.03 -24.06
CA GLY A 158 -7.50 -2.65 -22.79
C GLY A 158 -8.50 -2.31 -21.67
N ASN A 159 -9.73 -2.83 -21.75
CA ASN A 159 -10.80 -2.52 -20.78
C ASN A 159 -11.34 -3.79 -20.11
N ALA A 160 -11.86 -3.64 -18.89
CA ALA A 160 -12.60 -4.66 -18.16
C ALA A 160 -13.88 -4.08 -17.56
N ARG A 161 -14.86 -4.94 -17.25
CA ARG A 161 -16.10 -4.55 -16.59
C ARG A 161 -16.00 -4.85 -15.09
N LEU A 162 -16.19 -3.84 -14.26
CA LEU A 162 -16.23 -3.99 -12.82
C LEU A 162 -17.43 -4.82 -12.38
N LYS A 163 -17.18 -5.79 -11.47
CA LYS A 163 -18.24 -6.60 -10.87
C LYS A 163 -18.54 -6.18 -9.42
N ASN A 164 -17.48 -5.83 -8.64
CA ASN A 164 -17.59 -5.41 -7.25
C ASN A 164 -16.54 -4.33 -6.94
N VAL A 165 -16.81 -3.44 -5.98
CA VAL A 165 -15.92 -2.33 -5.61
C VAL A 165 -15.63 -2.35 -4.12
N TYR A 166 -14.35 -2.39 -3.75
CA TYR A 166 -13.90 -2.16 -2.38
C TYR A 166 -13.74 -0.66 -2.12
N TYR A 167 -14.43 -0.15 -1.09
CA TYR A 167 -14.72 1.29 -0.97
C TYR A 167 -13.59 2.18 -0.45
N LYS A 168 -12.61 1.65 0.29
CA LYS A 168 -11.58 2.50 0.93
C LYS A 168 -10.45 2.96 -0.01
N HIS A 169 -10.22 2.27 -1.13
CA HIS A 169 -9.21 2.58 -2.14
C HIS A 169 -9.83 2.83 -3.53
N ILE A 170 -11.08 3.28 -3.53
CA ILE A 170 -11.85 3.47 -4.77
C ILE A 170 -11.24 4.59 -5.61
N ALA A 171 -10.96 4.29 -6.87
CA ALA A 171 -10.59 5.33 -7.83
C ALA A 171 -11.82 6.12 -8.28
N PRO A 172 -11.66 7.42 -8.65
CA PRO A 172 -12.78 8.29 -9.07
C PRO A 172 -13.66 7.66 -10.15
N GLU A 173 -13.08 7.02 -11.16
CA GLU A 173 -13.80 6.37 -12.25
C GLU A 173 -14.62 5.15 -11.81
N GLN A 174 -14.25 4.49 -10.73
CA GLN A 174 -15.03 3.39 -10.16
C GLN A 174 -16.35 3.88 -9.53
N CYS A 175 -16.45 5.18 -9.24
CA CYS A 175 -17.68 5.77 -8.71
C CYS A 175 -18.70 6.06 -9.81
N THR A 176 -18.26 6.21 -11.06
CA THR A 176 -19.07 6.72 -12.17
C THR A 176 -19.20 5.75 -13.34
N ASN A 177 -18.21 4.88 -13.55
CA ASN A 177 -18.12 4.02 -14.72
C ASN A 177 -18.18 2.53 -14.34
N SER A 178 -18.82 1.73 -15.21
CA SER A 178 -18.77 0.27 -15.13
C SER A 178 -17.54 -0.34 -15.84
N THR A 179 -16.86 0.47 -16.67
CA THR A 179 -15.67 0.05 -17.45
C THR A 179 -14.42 0.69 -16.87
N ILE A 180 -13.39 -0.13 -16.69
CA ILE A 180 -12.09 0.26 -16.12
C ILE A 180 -10.94 -0.21 -17.00
N ASN A 181 -9.76 0.35 -16.77
CA ASN A 181 -8.50 -0.04 -17.39
C ASN A 181 -7.34 0.02 -16.37
N LYS A 182 -6.09 -0.12 -16.82
CA LYS A 182 -4.88 -0.09 -15.97
C LYS A 182 -4.74 1.19 -15.11
N LYS A 183 -5.42 2.30 -15.47
CA LYS A 183 -5.34 3.56 -14.71
C LYS A 183 -5.95 3.48 -13.30
N ILE A 184 -6.81 2.48 -13.05
CA ILE A 184 -7.35 2.23 -11.70
C ILE A 184 -6.23 1.82 -10.72
N ASP A 185 -5.36 0.89 -11.15
CA ASP A 185 -4.23 0.44 -10.36
C ASP A 185 -3.24 1.58 -10.12
N ILE A 186 -3.03 2.47 -11.10
CA ILE A 186 -2.19 3.67 -10.94
C ILE A 186 -2.72 4.57 -9.83
N TYR A 187 -4.04 4.79 -9.77
CA TYR A 187 -4.64 5.54 -8.67
C TYR A 187 -4.45 4.87 -7.32
N GLN A 188 -4.62 3.55 -7.26
CA GLN A 188 -4.45 2.76 -6.04
C GLN A 188 -2.97 2.71 -5.60
N ILE A 189 -2.03 2.68 -6.54
CA ILE A 189 -0.59 2.88 -6.27
C ILE A 189 -0.39 4.24 -5.57
N GLY A 190 -0.92 5.31 -6.13
CA GLY A 190 -0.80 6.65 -5.56
C GLY A 190 -1.37 6.76 -4.15
N THR A 191 -2.54 6.17 -3.88
CA THR A 191 -3.12 6.14 -2.53
C THR A 191 -2.31 5.27 -1.56
N THR A 192 -1.72 4.18 -2.04
CA THR A 192 -0.80 3.35 -1.26
C THR A 192 0.45 4.12 -0.89
N LEU A 193 1.13 4.77 -1.85
CA LEU A 193 2.29 5.64 -1.61
C LEU A 193 1.96 6.78 -0.64
N TYR A 194 0.80 7.42 -0.79
CA TYR A 194 0.33 8.46 0.14
C TYR A 194 0.28 7.95 1.58
N ARG A 195 -0.23 6.72 1.79
CA ARG A 195 -0.32 6.09 3.11
C ARG A 195 1.04 5.73 3.67
N LEU A 196 1.96 5.22 2.83
CA LEU A 196 3.33 4.93 3.25
C LEU A 196 4.07 6.20 3.70
N CYS A 197 3.85 7.33 3.00
CA CYS A 197 4.51 8.61 3.32
C CYS A 197 3.93 9.34 4.53
N ASN A 198 2.62 9.20 4.81
CA ASN A 198 1.94 9.98 5.85
C ASN A 198 1.49 9.16 7.06
N GLY A 199 1.61 7.83 6.98
CA GLY A 199 1.11 6.90 7.98
C GLY A 199 -0.39 6.60 7.83
N ASN A 200 -0.76 5.42 8.32
CA ASN A 200 -2.14 4.95 8.22
C ASN A 200 -3.12 5.74 9.10
N GLU A 201 -2.65 6.23 10.26
CA GLU A 201 -3.47 7.04 11.19
C GLU A 201 -3.99 8.30 10.51
N GLU A 202 -3.12 9.04 9.80
CA GLU A 202 -3.51 10.27 9.11
C GLU A 202 -4.53 10.00 8.00
N TYR A 203 -4.34 8.95 7.21
CA TYR A 203 -5.28 8.54 6.17
C TYR A 203 -6.65 8.20 6.74
N ASN A 204 -6.70 7.41 7.81
CA ASN A 204 -7.93 7.05 8.49
C ASN A 204 -8.61 8.24 9.17
N LYS A 205 -7.83 9.18 9.76
CA LYS A 205 -8.33 10.43 10.33
C LYS A 205 -9.04 11.29 9.28
N GLN A 206 -8.49 11.33 8.08
CA GLN A 206 -9.14 12.03 6.96
C GLN A 206 -10.43 11.33 6.51
N ALA A 207 -10.41 10.00 6.39
CA ALA A 207 -11.58 9.20 5.98
C ALA A 207 -12.75 9.34 6.97
N ARG A 208 -12.48 9.38 8.29
CA ARG A 208 -13.48 9.54 9.35
C ARG A 208 -14.21 10.89 9.32
N ARG A 209 -13.76 11.87 8.53
CA ARG A 209 -14.49 13.16 8.34
C ARG A 209 -15.75 12.98 7.50
N TYR A 210 -15.88 11.88 6.79
CA TYR A 210 -17.03 11.57 5.97
C TYR A 210 -17.99 10.67 6.75
N LYS A 211 -19.28 11.08 6.76
CA LYS A 211 -20.33 10.46 7.58
C LYS A 211 -20.57 8.99 7.23
N ASP A 212 -20.45 8.66 5.95
CA ASP A 212 -20.74 7.34 5.39
C ASP A 212 -19.89 7.07 4.14
N LEU A 213 -20.01 5.86 3.63
CA LEU A 213 -19.28 5.41 2.44
C LEU A 213 -19.66 6.20 1.18
N ASN A 214 -20.89 6.67 1.04
CA ASN A 214 -21.31 7.44 -0.12
C ASN A 214 -20.67 8.82 -0.13
N SER A 215 -20.65 9.51 1.01
CA SER A 215 -19.97 10.80 1.15
C SER A 215 -18.45 10.68 0.89
N LEU A 216 -17.83 9.57 1.32
CA LEU A 216 -16.42 9.26 1.00
C LEU A 216 -16.22 9.04 -0.51
N LYS A 217 -17.08 8.27 -1.17
CA LYS A 217 -17.04 8.06 -2.63
C LYS A 217 -17.14 9.38 -3.39
N ILE A 218 -18.07 10.24 -3.02
CA ILE A 218 -18.24 11.57 -3.62
C ILE A 218 -16.98 12.40 -3.43
N ALA A 219 -16.33 12.32 -2.26
CA ALA A 219 -15.08 13.01 -1.99
C ALA A 219 -13.93 12.50 -2.85
N CYS A 220 -13.81 11.18 -3.04
CA CYS A 220 -12.84 10.56 -3.94
C CYS A 220 -13.07 11.04 -5.39
N ALA A 221 -14.31 10.92 -5.87
CA ALA A 221 -14.68 11.35 -7.24
C ALA A 221 -14.39 12.84 -7.50
N LYS A 222 -14.49 13.69 -6.47
CA LYS A 222 -14.19 15.13 -6.55
C LYS A 222 -12.73 15.47 -6.21
N GLY A 223 -11.86 14.48 -5.97
CA GLY A 223 -10.47 14.67 -5.59
C GLY A 223 -10.26 15.36 -4.24
N LYS A 224 -11.24 15.28 -3.33
CA LYS A 224 -11.18 15.84 -1.98
C LYS A 224 -10.60 14.85 -0.94
N PHE A 225 -10.50 13.59 -1.29
CA PHE A 225 -9.88 12.54 -0.48
C PHE A 225 -8.93 11.69 -1.35
N PRO A 226 -7.73 11.35 -0.84
CA PRO A 226 -7.07 11.93 0.34
C PRO A 226 -6.74 13.43 0.15
N ILE A 227 -6.39 14.13 1.26
CA ILE A 227 -6.04 15.56 1.21
C ILE A 227 -4.68 15.73 0.55
N ARG A 228 -4.66 16.17 -0.69
CA ARG A 228 -3.50 16.17 -1.59
C ARG A 228 -2.34 17.07 -1.19
N LYS A 229 -2.50 18.05 -0.35
CA LYS A 229 -1.45 19.00 0.05
C LYS A 229 -0.90 18.74 1.44
N LYS A 230 -1.20 17.57 2.02
CA LYS A 230 -0.80 17.24 3.37
C LYS A 230 0.24 16.13 3.35
N TYR A 231 1.50 16.53 3.51
CA TYR A 231 2.64 15.61 3.58
C TYR A 231 3.55 15.99 4.74
N LEU A 232 4.20 14.98 5.33
CA LEU A 232 5.20 15.18 6.36
C LEU A 232 6.41 15.96 5.82
N PRO A 233 7.11 16.76 6.66
CA PRO A 233 8.21 17.63 6.24
C PRO A 233 9.35 16.94 5.48
N HIS A 234 9.71 15.72 5.87
CA HIS A 234 10.81 14.95 5.28
C HIS A 234 10.48 14.31 3.93
N ILE A 235 9.20 14.30 3.51
CA ILE A 235 8.82 13.77 2.20
C ILE A 235 9.20 14.79 1.12
N PRO A 236 10.10 14.45 0.19
CA PRO A 236 10.58 15.35 -0.85
C PRO A 236 9.51 15.65 -1.89
N LYS A 237 9.69 16.77 -2.58
CA LYS A 237 8.71 17.24 -3.57
C LYS A 237 8.55 16.27 -4.74
N GLU A 238 9.61 15.58 -5.11
CA GLU A 238 9.65 14.57 -6.16
C GLU A 238 8.65 13.44 -5.85
N MET A 239 8.70 12.86 -4.65
CA MET A 239 7.74 11.84 -4.21
C MET A 239 6.31 12.39 -4.15
N ILE A 240 6.13 13.62 -3.65
CA ILE A 240 4.82 14.28 -3.62
C ILE A 240 4.24 14.41 -5.05
N ASN A 241 5.05 14.87 -6.01
CA ASN A 241 4.61 15.01 -7.40
C ASN A 241 4.20 13.67 -8.03
N ILE A 242 4.95 12.59 -7.74
CA ILE A 242 4.61 11.24 -8.20
C ILE A 242 3.24 10.83 -7.66
N ILE A 243 3.03 10.97 -6.34
CA ILE A 243 1.76 10.63 -5.70
C ILE A 243 0.61 11.46 -6.29
N GLU A 244 0.76 12.79 -6.38
CA GLU A 244 -0.26 13.70 -6.90
C GLU A 244 -0.64 13.37 -8.35
N LYS A 245 0.34 13.00 -9.18
CA LYS A 245 0.10 12.57 -10.56
C LYS A 245 -0.66 11.23 -10.59
N CYS A 246 -0.29 10.25 -9.75
CA CYS A 246 -0.99 8.98 -9.66
C CYS A 246 -2.46 9.15 -9.26
N ILE A 247 -2.75 10.00 -8.24
CA ILE A 247 -4.11 10.18 -7.70
C ILE A 247 -4.92 11.28 -8.41
N ASN A 248 -4.52 11.71 -9.61
CA ASN A 248 -5.31 12.68 -10.36
C ASN A 248 -6.72 12.12 -10.63
N VAL A 249 -7.73 12.99 -10.53
CA VAL A 249 -9.13 12.62 -10.81
C VAL A 249 -9.29 12.27 -12.28
N ASN A 250 -8.73 13.12 -13.16
CA ASN A 250 -8.70 12.86 -14.58
C ASN A 250 -7.69 11.75 -14.89
N THR A 251 -8.15 10.65 -15.46
CA THR A 251 -7.32 9.49 -15.79
C THR A 251 -6.23 9.79 -16.83
N TYR A 252 -6.46 10.75 -17.72
CA TYR A 252 -5.48 11.15 -18.75
C TYR A 252 -4.27 11.89 -18.16
N ASP A 253 -4.42 12.53 -17.00
CA ASP A 253 -3.34 13.26 -16.34
C ASP A 253 -2.50 12.37 -15.42
N ARG A 254 -2.85 11.07 -15.28
CA ARG A 254 -2.05 10.08 -14.57
C ARG A 254 -0.92 9.56 -15.43
N TYR A 255 -0.03 8.77 -14.83
CA TYR A 255 0.96 7.99 -15.55
C TYR A 255 0.31 7.03 -16.56
N ASP A 256 0.96 6.80 -17.69
CA ASP A 256 0.45 5.89 -18.71
C ASP A 256 0.70 4.43 -18.34
N ASN A 257 1.80 4.16 -17.67
CA ASN A 257 2.15 2.82 -17.21
C ASN A 257 2.97 2.88 -15.91
N VAL A 258 3.12 1.71 -15.29
CA VAL A 258 3.81 1.54 -14.00
C VAL A 258 5.32 1.77 -14.13
N LEU A 259 5.92 1.46 -15.29
CA LEU A 259 7.36 1.66 -15.51
C LEU A 259 7.77 3.13 -15.38
N GLN A 260 6.94 4.07 -15.85
CA GLN A 260 7.18 5.50 -15.64
C GLN A 260 7.23 5.88 -14.16
N ILE A 261 6.33 5.29 -13.33
CA ILE A 261 6.32 5.50 -11.88
C ILE A 261 7.60 4.95 -11.25
N MET A 262 8.02 3.75 -11.66
CA MET A 262 9.26 3.13 -11.17
C MET A 262 10.49 3.98 -11.49
N ASN A 263 10.58 4.50 -12.71
CA ASN A 263 11.68 5.37 -13.13
C ASN A 263 11.73 6.66 -12.30
N ASP A 264 10.58 7.32 -12.11
CA ASP A 264 10.53 8.55 -11.32
C ASP A 264 10.86 8.28 -9.84
N ILE A 265 10.38 7.19 -9.24
CA ILE A 265 10.70 6.80 -7.85
C ILE A 265 12.19 6.47 -7.71
N SER A 266 12.77 5.72 -8.64
CA SER A 266 14.18 5.31 -8.60
C SER A 266 15.15 6.48 -8.74
N SER A 267 14.71 7.59 -9.31
CA SER A 267 15.51 8.81 -9.45
C SER A 267 15.63 9.65 -8.17
N ILE A 268 14.82 9.36 -7.15
CA ILE A 268 14.83 10.09 -5.87
C ILE A 268 16.07 9.69 -5.07
N ASN A 269 16.94 10.66 -4.78
CA ASN A 269 18.21 10.47 -4.07
C ASN A 269 18.40 11.38 -2.86
N THR A 270 17.37 12.14 -2.47
CA THR A 270 17.39 13.05 -1.33
C THR A 270 16.41 12.62 -0.25
N HIS A 271 16.61 13.08 0.99
CA HIS A 271 15.77 12.82 2.17
C HIS A 271 15.60 11.33 2.54
N LEU A 272 16.49 10.45 2.08
CA LEU A 272 16.30 9.01 2.10
C LEU A 272 16.18 8.41 3.49
N ASP A 273 16.96 8.92 4.45
CA ASP A 273 17.17 8.28 5.74
C ASP A 273 16.61 9.06 6.93
N TRP A 274 15.83 10.11 6.67
CA TRP A 274 15.11 10.81 7.73
C TRP A 274 14.03 9.91 8.33
N TYR A 275 14.10 9.70 9.65
CA TYR A 275 13.10 8.97 10.41
C TYR A 275 12.19 9.95 11.15
N TYR A 276 10.90 9.84 10.96
CA TYR A 276 9.88 10.61 11.65
C TYR A 276 9.28 9.80 12.77
N ASN A 277 9.13 10.42 13.96
CA ASN A 277 8.41 9.84 15.07
C ASN A 277 7.39 10.86 15.63
N LYS A 278 6.18 10.37 15.89
CA LYS A 278 5.11 11.10 16.55
C LYS A 278 4.96 10.50 17.95
N GLU A 279 5.46 11.20 18.99
CA GLU A 279 5.29 10.75 20.36
C GLU A 279 3.83 10.95 20.83
N ASN A 280 3.26 12.13 20.50
CA ASN A 280 1.86 12.47 20.78
C ASN A 280 1.39 13.61 19.84
N GLU A 281 0.23 14.23 20.09
CA GLU A 281 -0.29 15.33 19.27
C GLU A 281 0.50 16.65 19.42
N GLU A 282 1.39 16.75 20.41
CA GLU A 282 2.13 17.96 20.75
C GLU A 282 3.64 17.81 20.59
N LYS A 283 4.17 16.58 20.35
CA LYS A 283 5.61 16.33 20.20
C LYS A 283 5.90 15.43 19.01
N PHE A 284 6.76 15.94 18.11
CA PHE A 284 7.17 15.29 16.86
C PHE A 284 8.67 15.44 16.70
N THR A 285 9.33 14.38 16.21
CA THR A 285 10.77 14.35 15.99
C THR A 285 11.11 13.86 14.59
N TRP A 286 12.18 14.41 14.04
CA TRP A 286 12.82 13.97 12.81
C TRP A 286 14.29 13.72 13.12
N THR A 287 14.75 12.50 12.89
CA THR A 287 16.13 12.11 13.14
C THR A 287 16.80 11.66 11.84
N LEU A 288 18.05 12.04 11.67
CA LEU A 288 18.92 11.53 10.63
C LEU A 288 20.18 11.01 11.32
N ASN A 289 20.47 9.73 11.10
CA ASN A 289 21.68 9.09 11.61
C ASN A 289 22.58 8.77 10.42
N THR A 290 23.74 9.43 10.37
CA THR A 290 24.80 9.15 9.41
C THR A 290 26.01 8.60 10.16
N ASN A 291 27.00 8.05 9.46
CA ASN A 291 28.19 7.48 10.10
C ASN A 291 28.90 8.49 11.04
N ASP A 292 28.84 9.78 10.70
CA ASP A 292 29.58 10.84 11.39
C ASP A 292 28.70 11.80 12.20
N ASN A 293 27.38 11.83 11.96
CA ASN A 293 26.49 12.83 12.55
C ASN A 293 25.13 12.24 12.95
N TYR A 294 24.67 12.64 14.13
CA TYR A 294 23.30 12.45 14.60
C TYR A 294 22.58 13.79 14.61
N ILE A 295 21.57 13.95 13.76
CA ILE A 295 20.75 15.16 13.67
C ILE A 295 19.39 14.84 14.24
N ASN A 296 18.90 15.69 15.14
CA ASN A 296 17.57 15.59 15.74
C ASN A 296 16.86 16.93 15.64
N ILE A 297 15.73 16.97 14.96
CA ILE A 297 14.85 18.12 14.86
C ILE A 297 13.57 17.79 15.62
N MET A 298 13.17 18.65 16.55
CA MET A 298 11.97 18.47 17.35
C MET A 298 10.98 19.60 17.11
N LEU A 299 9.70 19.27 17.05
CA LEU A 299 8.58 20.21 17.07
C LEU A 299 7.76 19.94 18.32
N LEU A 300 7.73 20.90 19.22
CA LEU A 300 7.07 20.79 20.51
C LEU A 300 6.03 21.90 20.67
N LYS A 301 4.86 21.58 21.20
CA LYS A 301 3.86 22.59 21.56
C LYS A 301 4.16 23.15 22.96
N VAL A 302 4.34 24.47 23.02
CA VAL A 302 4.62 25.20 24.27
C VAL A 302 3.54 26.29 24.42
N GLY A 303 2.61 26.08 25.33
CA GLY A 303 1.45 26.97 25.48
C GLY A 303 0.64 27.08 24.18
N THR A 304 0.53 28.31 23.65
CA THR A 304 -0.17 28.58 22.39
C THR A 304 0.73 28.50 21.15
N MET A 305 2.03 28.40 21.34
CA MET A 305 3.05 28.41 20.27
C MET A 305 3.59 27.01 20.00
N TRP A 306 4.34 26.91 18.91
CA TRP A 306 5.11 25.72 18.56
C TRP A 306 6.58 26.09 18.53
N GLU A 307 7.39 25.35 19.27
CA GLU A 307 8.83 25.48 19.34
C GLU A 307 9.50 24.45 18.41
N ILE A 308 10.46 24.89 17.62
CA ILE A 308 11.31 24.04 16.78
C ILE A 308 12.70 24.06 17.39
N ILE A 309 13.19 22.89 17.77
CA ILE A 309 14.52 22.68 18.32
C ILE A 309 15.34 21.94 17.25
N ASP A 310 16.43 22.55 16.80
CA ASP A 310 17.34 22.03 15.78
C ASP A 310 18.74 21.87 16.38
N GLY A 311 18.96 20.76 17.09
CA GLY A 311 20.24 20.42 17.67
C GLY A 311 20.77 21.52 18.63
N TYR A 312 21.86 22.18 18.21
CA TYR A 312 22.56 23.22 19.02
C TYR A 312 22.16 24.65 18.63
N ARG A 313 21.14 24.84 17.76
CA ARG A 313 20.71 26.17 17.35
C ARG A 313 19.69 26.77 18.33
N GLU A 314 19.53 28.10 18.30
CA GLU A 314 18.47 28.76 19.03
C GLU A 314 17.08 28.24 18.58
N SER A 315 16.18 28.08 19.56
CA SER A 315 14.81 27.64 19.30
C SER A 315 14.05 28.66 18.45
N LEU A 316 13.30 28.18 17.47
CA LEU A 316 12.41 28.98 16.63
C LEU A 316 10.95 28.78 17.08
N TYR A 317 10.24 29.86 17.37
CA TYR A 317 8.83 29.82 17.78
C TYR A 317 7.92 30.24 16.64
N VAL A 318 6.84 29.46 16.43
CA VAL A 318 5.82 29.74 15.39
C VAL A 318 4.41 29.52 15.94
N GLU A 319 3.41 30.24 15.38
CA GLU A 319 2.06 30.23 15.92
C GLU A 319 1.28 28.94 15.59
N THR A 320 1.64 28.24 14.55
CA THR A 320 0.88 27.06 14.10
C THR A 320 1.78 25.89 13.76
N LYS A 321 1.28 24.66 13.96
CA LYS A 321 1.94 23.43 13.53
C LYS A 321 2.29 23.44 12.02
N ALA A 322 1.43 24.05 11.19
CA ALA A 322 1.68 24.14 9.75
C ALA A 322 2.90 25.02 9.42
N LYS A 323 3.10 26.14 10.16
CA LYS A 323 4.30 26.97 10.04
C LYS A 323 5.53 26.19 10.54
N GLY A 324 5.39 25.42 11.64
CA GLY A 324 6.44 24.52 12.12
C GLY A 324 6.87 23.49 11.08
N TYR A 325 5.93 22.85 10.42
CA TYR A 325 6.21 21.88 9.34
C TYR A 325 6.95 22.51 8.14
N ARG A 326 6.63 23.78 7.80
CA ARG A 326 7.36 24.49 6.73
C ARG A 326 8.80 24.77 7.14
N ALA A 327 9.01 25.30 8.36
CA ALA A 327 10.34 25.57 8.87
C ALA A 327 11.20 24.29 8.95
N ILE A 328 10.65 23.17 9.44
CA ILE A 328 11.35 21.89 9.47
C ILE A 328 11.73 21.41 8.07
N ARG A 329 10.84 21.56 7.09
CA ARG A 329 11.17 21.22 5.68
C ARG A 329 12.36 22.01 5.15
N ASP A 330 12.44 23.29 5.51
CA ASP A 330 13.56 24.13 5.10
C ASP A 330 14.86 23.77 5.84
N ILE A 331 14.76 23.38 7.12
CA ILE A 331 15.88 22.87 7.90
C ILE A 331 16.41 21.57 7.28
N ILE A 332 15.53 20.59 7.01
CA ILE A 332 15.89 19.32 6.37
C ILE A 332 16.63 19.56 5.04
N LYS A 333 16.11 20.46 4.20
CA LYS A 333 16.79 20.82 2.94
C LYS A 333 18.18 21.43 3.12
N LYS A 334 18.42 22.17 4.21
CA LYS A 334 19.76 22.70 4.52
C LYS A 334 20.74 21.58 4.87
N TYR A 335 20.30 20.63 5.70
CA TYR A 335 21.14 19.47 6.06
C TYR A 335 21.46 18.60 4.85
N GLU A 336 20.51 18.35 3.97
CA GLU A 336 20.71 17.58 2.74
C GLU A 336 21.74 18.24 1.80
N LYS A 337 21.73 19.58 1.69
CA LYS A 337 22.72 20.31 0.89
C LYS A 337 24.14 20.20 1.45
N ILE A 338 24.28 20.18 2.78
CA ILE A 338 25.58 20.06 3.45
C ILE A 338 26.11 18.62 3.32
N ALA A 339 25.24 17.62 3.37
CA ALA A 339 25.64 16.22 3.25
C ALA A 339 26.04 15.81 1.82
N LEU A 340 25.72 16.62 0.81
CA LEU A 340 26.08 16.41 -0.59
C LEU A 340 27.38 17.14 -1.01
N LEU A 341 27.97 17.90 -0.11
CA LEU A 341 29.28 18.55 -0.27
C LEU A 341 30.37 17.78 0.46
#